data_6af11c05c881fec3bfeaf94699d4d25b
#
_entry.id   6af11c05c881fec3bfeaf94699d4d25b
#
_cell.length_a   1.000
_cell.length_b   1.000
_cell.length_c   1.000
_cell.angle_alpha   90.00
_cell.angle_beta   90.00
_cell.angle_gamma   90.00
#
_symmetry.space_group_name_H-M   'P 1'
#
loop_
_entity.id
_entity.type
_entity.pdbx_description
1 polymer ?
#
loop_
_entity_poly.entity_id
_entity_poly.type
_entity_poly.pdbx_seq_one_letter_code
_entity_poly.pdbx_strand_id
1 'polypeptide(L)'
;MLVDKDRMIQLQEQNQLSQIIKTNEVSKRFGLSLTEQDAKLLLKERRNSLKKQRRIEFGEGILQKLIEAFCDSPYIYQDNYVDTIGRLQDIFYEYKNESMDALTDEELLELMQEAFNGECQGSTDYLEETILEKLARDIRVGGERFLRESRRLRAVEDDNI
;
A
#
# COMPACT_ATOMS: atom_id res chain seq x y z
N MET A 1 -24.10 -7.58 -30.72
CA MET A 1 -22.93 -8.40 -30.46
C MET A 1 -22.55 -8.24 -29.00
N LEU A 2 -22.67 -9.31 -28.25
CA LEU A 2 -22.32 -9.30 -26.84
C LEU A 2 -20.82 -9.23 -26.72
N VAL A 3 -20.30 -8.10 -26.21
CA VAL A 3 -18.92 -8.04 -25.81
C VAL A 3 -18.77 -9.05 -24.69
N ASP A 4 -17.89 -9.99 -24.88
CA ASP A 4 -17.60 -11.03 -23.92
C ASP A 4 -17.01 -10.37 -22.67
N LYS A 5 -17.83 -10.24 -21.63
CA LYS A 5 -17.41 -9.65 -20.34
C LYS A 5 -16.23 -10.41 -19.76
N ASP A 6 -16.23 -11.73 -19.91
CA ASP A 6 -15.15 -12.59 -19.41
C ASP A 6 -13.83 -12.27 -20.11
N ARG A 7 -13.88 -12.02 -21.42
CA ARG A 7 -12.72 -11.65 -22.19
C ARG A 7 -12.16 -10.28 -21.76
N MET A 8 -13.04 -9.31 -21.51
CA MET A 8 -12.63 -7.99 -21.03
C MET A 8 -11.99 -8.07 -19.65
N ILE A 9 -12.57 -8.86 -18.75
CA ILE A 9 -12.04 -9.11 -17.42
C ILE A 9 -10.64 -9.75 -17.51
N GLN A 10 -10.49 -10.74 -18.37
CA GLN A 10 -9.20 -11.41 -18.61
C GLN A 10 -8.14 -10.43 -19.13
N LEU A 11 -8.52 -9.54 -20.04
CA LEU A 11 -7.59 -8.52 -20.56
C LEU A 11 -7.17 -7.54 -19.48
N GLN A 12 -8.10 -7.11 -18.61
CA GLN A 12 -7.78 -6.24 -17.50
C GLN A 12 -6.85 -6.92 -16.49
N GLU A 13 -7.11 -8.19 -16.17
CA GLU A 13 -6.26 -8.98 -15.28
C GLU A 13 -4.85 -9.15 -15.85
N GLN A 14 -4.74 -9.42 -17.16
CA GLN A 14 -3.44 -9.54 -17.83
C GLN A 14 -2.68 -8.22 -17.81
N ASN A 15 -3.36 -7.10 -18.00
CA ASN A 15 -2.75 -5.78 -17.94
C ASN A 15 -2.23 -5.47 -16.53
N GLN A 16 -3.04 -5.76 -15.52
CA GLN A 16 -2.63 -5.59 -14.12
C GLN A 16 -1.43 -6.46 -13.78
N LEU A 17 -1.48 -7.72 -14.19
CA LEU A 17 -0.39 -8.67 -13.99
C LEU A 17 0.91 -8.17 -14.62
N SER A 18 0.82 -7.72 -15.88
CA SER A 18 1.97 -7.18 -16.62
C SER A 18 2.58 -5.98 -15.91
N GLN A 19 1.75 -5.08 -15.37
CA GLN A 19 2.22 -3.91 -14.64
C GLN A 19 2.92 -4.28 -13.33
N ILE A 20 2.40 -5.27 -12.62
CA ILE A 20 3.02 -5.73 -11.38
C ILE A 20 4.36 -6.41 -11.67
N ILE A 21 4.43 -7.26 -12.67
CA ILE A 21 5.69 -7.89 -13.11
C ILE A 21 6.72 -6.82 -13.52
N LYS A 22 6.26 -5.76 -14.15
CA LYS A 22 7.13 -4.66 -14.58
C LYS A 22 7.82 -3.96 -13.40
N THR A 23 7.24 -3.99 -12.20
CA THR A 23 7.89 -3.44 -11.00
C THR A 23 9.22 -4.13 -10.70
N ASN A 24 9.45 -5.33 -11.22
CA ASN A 24 10.74 -6.03 -11.08
C ASN A 24 11.91 -5.22 -11.67
N GLU A 25 11.66 -4.36 -12.64
CA GLU A 25 12.71 -3.50 -13.22
C GLU A 25 13.32 -2.58 -12.16
N VAL A 26 12.51 -2.16 -11.20
CA VAL A 26 12.94 -1.31 -10.08
C VAL A 26 13.42 -2.17 -8.91
N SER A 27 12.62 -3.15 -8.49
CA SER A 27 12.87 -3.93 -7.28
C SER A 27 14.11 -4.83 -7.39
N LYS A 28 14.50 -5.25 -8.59
CA LYS A 28 15.71 -6.07 -8.78
C LYS A 28 16.98 -5.37 -8.31
N ARG A 29 17.00 -4.05 -8.30
CA ARG A 29 18.13 -3.25 -7.80
C ARG A 29 18.40 -3.52 -6.31
N PHE A 30 17.37 -3.96 -5.61
CA PHE A 30 17.39 -4.26 -4.18
C PHE A 30 17.38 -5.78 -3.91
N GLY A 31 17.59 -6.58 -4.95
CA GLY A 31 17.61 -8.04 -4.83
C GLY A 31 16.23 -8.67 -4.74
N LEU A 32 15.17 -7.97 -5.14
CA LEU A 32 13.80 -8.42 -5.02
C LEU A 32 13.17 -8.62 -6.40
N SER A 33 12.43 -9.72 -6.54
CA SER A 33 11.66 -9.98 -7.76
C SER A 33 10.39 -10.75 -7.43
N LEU A 34 9.39 -10.58 -8.27
CA LEU A 34 8.13 -11.31 -8.20
C LEU A 34 8.05 -12.25 -9.39
N THR A 35 7.70 -13.50 -9.14
CA THR A 35 7.32 -14.42 -10.21
C THR A 35 5.91 -14.08 -10.68
N GLU A 36 5.50 -14.64 -11.81
CA GLU A 36 4.11 -14.49 -12.29
C GLU A 36 3.11 -15.01 -11.24
N GLN A 37 3.44 -16.13 -10.58
CA GLN A 37 2.60 -16.68 -9.51
C GLN A 37 2.50 -15.73 -8.33
N ASP A 38 3.60 -15.13 -7.92
CA ASP A 38 3.62 -14.14 -6.84
C ASP A 38 2.74 -12.94 -7.17
N ALA A 39 2.84 -12.42 -8.39
CA ALA A 39 2.04 -11.28 -8.84
C ALA A 39 0.55 -11.63 -8.88
N LYS A 40 0.19 -12.82 -9.34
CA LYS A 40 -1.19 -13.31 -9.33
C LYS A 40 -1.74 -13.41 -7.91
N LEU A 41 -0.93 -13.90 -6.98
CA LEU A 41 -1.30 -14.00 -5.57
C LEU A 41 -1.58 -12.62 -4.98
N LEU A 42 -0.70 -11.65 -5.21
CA LEU A 42 -0.88 -10.29 -4.71
C LEU A 42 -2.13 -9.63 -5.28
N LEU A 43 -2.43 -9.84 -6.56
CA LEU A 43 -3.65 -9.33 -7.18
C LEU A 43 -4.90 -9.99 -6.61
N LYS A 44 -4.83 -11.28 -6.32
CA LYS A 44 -5.94 -11.99 -5.65
C LYS A 44 -6.16 -11.44 -4.24
N GLU A 45 -5.10 -11.24 -3.49
CA GLU A 45 -5.15 -10.66 -2.14
C GLU A 45 -5.73 -9.23 -2.19
N ARG A 46 -5.37 -8.45 -3.22
CA ARG A 46 -5.95 -7.13 -3.46
C ARG A 46 -7.47 -7.20 -3.58
N ARG A 47 -7.97 -8.09 -4.42
CA ARG A 47 -9.42 -8.27 -4.60
C ARG A 47 -10.09 -8.67 -3.28
N ASN A 48 -9.49 -9.57 -2.53
CA ASN A 48 -10.02 -10.01 -1.23
C ASN A 48 -10.04 -8.87 -0.20
N SER A 49 -8.98 -8.08 -0.13
CA SER A 49 -8.89 -6.93 0.78
C SER A 49 -9.93 -5.87 0.44
N LEU A 50 -10.06 -5.53 -0.84
CA LEU A 50 -11.06 -4.55 -1.30
C LEU A 50 -12.47 -5.01 -0.96
N LYS A 51 -12.77 -6.28 -1.18
CA LYS A 51 -14.07 -6.85 -0.85
C LYS A 51 -14.33 -6.81 0.66
N LYS A 52 -13.35 -7.19 1.45
CA LYS A 52 -13.43 -7.18 2.91
C LYS A 52 -13.67 -5.77 3.46
N GLN A 53 -13.00 -4.79 2.87
CA GLN A 53 -13.11 -3.38 3.28
C GLN A 53 -14.26 -2.64 2.59
N ARG A 54 -15.00 -3.31 1.69
CA ARG A 54 -16.10 -2.72 0.92
C ARG A 54 -15.66 -1.50 0.11
N ARG A 55 -14.49 -1.61 -0.52
CA ARG A 55 -13.92 -0.54 -1.34
C ARG A 55 -13.87 -0.97 -2.80
N ILE A 56 -13.94 0.03 -3.67
CA ILE A 56 -13.74 -0.14 -5.10
C ILE A 56 -12.50 0.68 -5.48
N GLU A 57 -11.62 0.06 -6.24
CA GLU A 57 -10.40 0.71 -6.71
C GLU A 57 -10.33 0.57 -8.22
N PHE A 58 -10.18 1.69 -8.90
CA PHE A 58 -10.11 1.73 -10.36
C PHE A 58 -8.67 1.72 -10.84
N GLY A 59 -8.45 1.15 -12.03
CA GLY A 59 -7.14 1.12 -12.67
C GLY A 59 -6.15 0.21 -11.95
N GLU A 60 -4.93 0.68 -11.86
CA GLU A 60 -3.80 -0.11 -11.32
C GLU A 60 -3.82 -0.24 -9.80
N GLY A 61 -4.53 0.65 -9.14
CA GLY A 61 -4.64 0.65 -7.69
C GLY A 61 -3.34 0.99 -6.98
N ILE A 62 -3.28 0.61 -5.71
CA ILE A 62 -2.18 0.97 -4.82
C ILE A 62 -1.00 -0.01 -4.89
N LEU A 63 -1.21 -1.21 -5.41
CA LEU A 63 -0.21 -2.28 -5.31
C LEU A 63 1.13 -1.91 -5.95
N GLN A 64 1.10 -1.32 -7.15
CA GLN A 64 2.32 -0.89 -7.82
C GLN A 64 3.06 0.18 -7.01
N LYS A 65 2.34 1.17 -6.50
CA LYS A 65 2.90 2.24 -5.67
C LYS A 65 3.48 1.69 -4.36
N LEU A 66 2.79 0.72 -3.79
CA LEU A 66 3.21 0.05 -2.56
C LEU A 66 4.55 -0.68 -2.77
N ILE A 67 4.66 -1.43 -3.85
CA ILE A 67 5.89 -2.14 -4.21
C ILE A 67 7.03 -1.13 -4.38
N GLU A 68 6.81 -0.07 -5.13
CA GLU A 68 7.82 0.96 -5.38
C GLU A 68 8.24 1.67 -4.09
N ALA A 69 7.31 1.88 -3.17
CA ALA A 69 7.58 2.56 -1.90
C ALA A 69 8.37 1.69 -0.91
N PHE A 70 8.20 0.37 -0.96
CA PHE A 70 8.75 -0.54 0.06
C PHE A 70 9.91 -1.41 -0.42
N CYS A 71 10.16 -1.50 -1.73
CA CYS A 71 11.20 -2.41 -2.25
C CYS A 71 12.62 -2.05 -1.82
N ASP A 72 12.87 -0.84 -1.37
CA ASP A 72 14.18 -0.41 -0.87
C ASP A 72 14.31 -0.53 0.66
N SER A 73 13.30 -1.08 1.34
CA SER A 73 13.34 -1.24 2.78
C SER A 73 14.42 -2.22 3.22
N PRO A 74 15.21 -1.87 4.26
CA PRO A 74 16.22 -2.79 4.79
C PRO A 74 15.61 -4.01 5.52
N TYR A 75 14.31 -3.99 5.76
CA TYR A 75 13.59 -5.07 6.46
C TYR A 75 12.87 -6.03 5.52
N ILE A 76 12.94 -5.79 4.22
CA ILE A 76 12.32 -6.65 3.22
C ILE A 76 13.40 -7.40 2.44
N TYR A 77 13.29 -8.72 2.42
CA TYR A 77 14.19 -9.63 1.73
C TYR A 77 13.38 -10.47 0.75
N GLN A 78 14.05 -11.13 -0.18
CA GLN A 78 13.34 -11.98 -1.14
C GLN A 78 12.45 -13.02 -0.44
N ASP A 79 12.91 -13.60 0.67
CA ASP A 79 12.18 -14.64 1.39
C ASP A 79 10.86 -14.16 2.01
N ASN A 80 10.79 -12.89 2.40
CA ASN A 80 9.58 -12.33 3.01
C ASN A 80 8.86 -11.32 2.12
N TYR A 81 9.32 -11.14 0.89
CA TYR A 81 8.85 -10.06 0.01
C TYR A 81 7.35 -10.13 -0.26
N VAL A 82 6.89 -11.25 -0.81
CA VAL A 82 5.47 -11.43 -1.19
C VAL A 82 4.56 -11.32 0.03
N ASP A 83 4.91 -11.99 1.11
CA ASP A 83 4.11 -11.99 2.34
C ASP A 83 4.03 -10.60 2.95
N THR A 84 5.14 -9.87 2.98
CA THR A 84 5.20 -8.52 3.54
C THR A 84 4.40 -7.53 2.70
N ILE A 85 4.57 -7.57 1.38
CA ILE A 85 3.81 -6.70 0.48
C ILE A 85 2.31 -6.99 0.57
N GLY A 86 1.92 -8.25 0.61
CA GLY A 86 0.53 -8.63 0.79
C GLY A 86 -0.05 -8.12 2.09
N ARG A 87 0.70 -8.23 3.19
CA ARG A 87 0.29 -7.72 4.50
C ARG A 87 0.17 -6.20 4.51
N LEU A 88 1.14 -5.49 3.93
CA LEU A 88 1.10 -4.02 3.83
C LEU A 88 -0.07 -3.55 2.99
N GLN A 89 -0.41 -4.28 1.93
CA GLN A 89 -1.57 -3.97 1.11
C GLN A 89 -2.88 -4.07 1.92
N ASP A 90 -3.04 -5.13 2.67
CA ASP A 90 -4.21 -5.35 3.52
C ASP A 90 -4.32 -4.23 4.58
N ILE A 91 -3.22 -3.89 5.22
CA ILE A 91 -3.14 -2.80 6.20
C ILE A 91 -3.51 -1.46 5.57
N PHE A 92 -3.02 -1.19 4.36
CA PHE A 92 -3.32 0.06 3.65
C PHE A 92 -4.82 0.25 3.47
N TYR A 93 -5.53 -0.76 2.95
CA TYR A 93 -6.97 -0.64 2.74
C TYR A 93 -7.74 -0.54 4.04
N GLU A 94 -7.33 -1.27 5.07
CA GLU A 94 -7.92 -1.19 6.40
C GLU A 94 -7.86 0.26 6.93
N TYR A 95 -6.68 0.88 6.86
CA TYR A 95 -6.51 2.22 7.43
C TYR A 95 -6.97 3.37 6.52
N LYS A 96 -7.18 3.13 5.25
CA LYS A 96 -7.99 4.06 4.45
C LYS A 96 -9.39 4.19 5.05
N ASN A 97 -9.98 3.07 5.45
CA ASN A 97 -11.30 3.07 6.09
C ASN A 97 -11.25 3.60 7.53
N GLU A 98 -10.34 3.10 8.34
CA GLU A 98 -10.23 3.50 9.75
C GLU A 98 -9.93 4.99 9.93
N SER A 99 -9.24 5.59 8.98
CA SER A 99 -9.00 7.03 8.95
C SER A 99 -10.13 7.81 8.24
N MET A 100 -11.22 7.15 7.86
CA MET A 100 -12.38 7.76 7.20
C MET A 100 -12.00 8.46 5.89
N ASP A 101 -11.04 7.91 5.15
CA ASP A 101 -10.49 8.48 3.92
C ASP A 101 -9.94 9.91 4.10
N ALA A 102 -9.55 10.27 5.30
CA ALA A 102 -9.01 11.59 5.59
C ALA A 102 -7.59 11.79 5.05
N LEU A 103 -6.88 10.69 4.79
CA LEU A 103 -5.53 10.70 4.23
C LEU A 103 -5.58 10.33 2.75
N THR A 104 -4.79 11.03 1.93
CA THR A 104 -4.60 10.61 0.54
C THR A 104 -3.80 9.31 0.51
N ASP A 105 -3.82 8.63 -0.62
CA ASP A 105 -3.04 7.39 -0.79
C ASP A 105 -1.56 7.66 -0.54
N GLU A 106 -1.04 8.73 -1.07
CA GLU A 106 0.37 9.13 -0.92
C GLU A 106 0.71 9.45 0.52
N GLU A 107 -0.17 10.17 1.23
CA GLU A 107 0.02 10.48 2.65
C GLU A 107 0.09 9.22 3.50
N LEU A 108 -0.83 8.29 3.27
CA LEU A 108 -0.85 7.02 4.02
C LEU A 108 0.36 6.15 3.71
N LEU A 109 0.74 6.04 2.43
CA LEU A 109 1.94 5.29 2.04
C LEU A 109 3.20 5.84 2.67
N GLU A 110 3.35 7.15 2.67
CA GLU A 110 4.51 7.83 3.27
C GLU A 110 4.58 7.58 4.77
N LEU A 111 3.45 7.69 5.47
CA LEU A 111 3.38 7.40 6.90
C LEU A 111 3.74 5.94 7.20
N MET A 112 3.21 5.02 6.41
CA MET A 112 3.50 3.59 6.56
C MET A 112 4.98 3.30 6.32
N GLN A 113 5.55 3.89 5.27
CA GLN A 113 6.96 3.69 4.91
C GLN A 113 7.88 4.21 6.02
N GLU A 114 7.66 5.42 6.49
CA GLU A 114 8.46 6.02 7.56
C GLU A 114 8.39 5.20 8.84
N ALA A 115 7.19 4.79 9.24
CA ALA A 115 6.99 4.01 10.46
C ALA A 115 7.58 2.61 10.33
N PHE A 116 7.33 1.94 9.20
CA PHE A 116 7.83 0.58 8.95
C PHE A 116 9.35 0.52 9.00
N ASN A 117 10.03 1.47 8.37
CA ASN A 117 11.48 1.54 8.33
C ASN A 117 12.09 2.13 9.61
N GLY A 118 11.31 2.86 10.38
CA GLY A 118 11.76 3.52 11.60
C GLY A 118 11.38 2.75 12.85
N GLU A 119 10.35 3.25 13.55
CA GLU A 119 9.95 2.73 14.85
C GLU A 119 9.54 1.25 14.83
N CYS A 120 8.89 0.82 13.75
CA CYS A 120 8.43 -0.57 13.63
C CYS A 120 9.55 -1.57 13.35
N GLN A 121 10.67 -1.12 12.81
CA GLN A 121 11.80 -1.98 12.44
C GLN A 121 11.36 -3.20 11.62
N GLY A 122 10.47 -2.97 10.66
CA GLY A 122 9.98 -4.01 9.76
C GLY A 122 8.83 -4.86 10.30
N SER A 123 8.28 -4.53 11.47
CA SER A 123 7.14 -5.26 12.03
C SER A 123 5.82 -4.70 11.49
N THR A 124 5.12 -5.50 10.70
CA THR A 124 3.80 -5.15 10.20
C THR A 124 2.76 -5.15 11.31
N ASP A 125 2.90 -6.01 12.32
CA ASP A 125 1.98 -6.05 13.47
C ASP A 125 2.10 -4.77 14.29
N TYR A 126 3.31 -4.32 14.56
CA TYR A 126 3.54 -3.06 15.28
C TYR A 126 3.00 -1.86 14.50
N LEU A 127 3.20 -1.86 13.18
CA LEU A 127 2.66 -0.82 12.30
C LEU A 127 1.13 -0.73 12.42
N GLU A 128 0.45 -1.86 12.31
CA GLU A 128 -1.01 -1.92 12.35
C GLU A 128 -1.55 -1.60 13.76
N GLU A 129 -1.07 -2.33 14.74
CA GLU A 129 -1.67 -2.34 16.10
C GLU A 129 -1.30 -1.12 16.93
N THR A 130 -0.16 -0.48 16.63
CA THR A 130 0.34 0.63 17.43
C THR A 130 0.31 1.94 16.67
N ILE A 131 1.07 2.03 15.57
CA ILE A 131 1.27 3.31 14.86
C ILE A 131 -0.01 3.75 14.16
N LEU A 132 -0.58 2.90 13.34
CA LEU A 132 -1.75 3.27 12.53
C LEU A 132 -3.01 3.32 13.37
N GLU A 133 -3.15 2.46 14.37
CA GLU A 133 -4.30 2.50 15.26
C GLU A 133 -4.33 3.81 16.07
N LYS A 134 -3.18 4.26 16.54
CA LYS A 134 -3.07 5.56 17.21
C LYS A 134 -3.40 6.71 16.25
N LEU A 135 -2.87 6.68 15.04
CA LEU A 135 -3.15 7.69 14.01
C LEU A 135 -4.64 7.77 13.70
N ALA A 136 -5.28 6.62 13.48
CA ALA A 136 -6.70 6.56 13.19
C ALA A 136 -7.55 7.11 14.36
N ARG A 137 -7.14 6.79 15.57
CA ARG A 137 -7.81 7.31 16.77
C ARG A 137 -7.67 8.82 16.87
N ASP A 138 -6.46 9.35 16.64
CA ASP A 138 -6.19 10.79 16.68
C ASP A 138 -7.01 11.52 15.61
N ILE A 139 -7.15 10.97 14.43
CA ILE A 139 -7.97 11.53 13.35
C ILE A 139 -9.44 11.56 13.76
N ARG A 140 -9.96 10.47 14.33
CA ARG A 140 -11.37 10.39 14.78
C ARG A 140 -11.68 11.40 15.87
N VAL A 141 -10.72 11.65 16.77
CA VAL A 141 -10.89 12.61 17.88
C VAL A 141 -10.62 14.04 17.45
N GLY A 142 -9.53 14.27 16.69
CA GLY A 142 -9.08 15.61 16.31
C GLY A 142 -9.61 16.13 14.98
N GLY A 143 -10.13 15.26 14.11
CA GLY A 143 -10.69 15.62 12.82
C GLY A 143 -9.73 16.40 11.93
N GLU A 144 -10.28 17.37 11.18
CA GLU A 144 -9.52 18.18 10.23
C GLU A 144 -8.38 18.99 10.87
N ARG A 145 -8.54 19.37 12.12
CA ARG A 145 -7.53 20.16 12.82
C ARG A 145 -6.22 19.38 12.96
N PHE A 146 -6.31 18.11 13.31
CA PHE A 146 -5.14 17.23 13.41
C PHE A 146 -4.43 17.13 12.06
N LEU A 147 -5.18 16.92 10.99
CA LEU A 147 -4.63 16.81 9.64
C LEU A 147 -3.95 18.09 9.17
N ARG A 148 -4.54 19.25 9.45
CA ARG A 148 -3.93 20.54 9.10
C ARG A 148 -2.60 20.73 9.81
N GLU A 149 -2.53 20.43 11.08
CA GLU A 149 -1.30 20.54 11.87
C GLU A 149 -0.22 19.60 11.34
N SER A 150 -0.57 18.33 11.04
CA SER A 150 0.35 17.36 10.47
C SER A 150 0.90 17.82 9.12
N ARG A 151 0.04 18.30 8.23
CA ARG A 151 0.44 18.80 6.91
C ARG A 151 1.31 20.05 7.01
N ARG A 152 0.99 20.94 7.93
CA ARG A 152 1.77 22.14 8.18
C ARG A 152 3.18 21.82 8.68
N LEU A 153 3.32 20.88 9.59
CA LEU A 153 4.62 20.43 10.10
C LEU A 153 5.48 19.80 9.01
N ARG A 154 4.87 19.00 8.14
CA ARG A 154 5.57 18.39 6.99
C ARG A 154 6.07 19.46 6.01
N ALA A 155 5.24 20.44 5.71
CA ALA A 155 5.63 21.54 4.81
C ALA A 155 6.83 22.32 5.37
N VAL A 156 6.87 22.52 6.68
CA VAL A 156 8.00 23.19 7.35
C VAL A 156 9.27 22.34 7.27
N GLU A 157 9.17 21.03 7.46
CA GLU A 157 10.31 20.10 7.34
C GLU A 157 10.85 20.08 5.91
N ASP A 158 9.98 20.04 4.92
CA ASP A 158 10.36 20.06 3.50
C ASP A 158 11.05 21.38 3.10
N ASP A 159 10.63 22.51 3.68
CA ASP A 159 11.22 23.82 3.42
C ASP A 159 12.61 23.99 4.08
N ASN A 160 12.95 23.17 5.03
CA ASN A 160 14.23 23.23 5.75
C ASN A 160 15.32 22.34 5.17
N ILE A 161 15.05 21.69 4.03
CA ILE A 161 16.04 20.83 3.35
C ILE A 161 16.94 21.70 2.43
#